data_1322c7f8f1bb82772c3372c5b585984d
#
_entry.id   1322c7f8f1bb82772c3372c5b585984d
#
_cell.length_a   1.000
_cell.length_b   1.000
_cell.length_c   1.000
_cell.angle_alpha   90.00
_cell.angle_beta   90.00
_cell.angle_gamma   90.00
#
_symmetry.space_group_name_H-M   'P 1'
#
loop_
_entity.id
_entity.type
_entity.pdbx_description
1 polymer ?
#
loop_
_entity_poly.entity_id
_entity_poly.type
_entity_poly.pdbx_seq_one_letter_code
_entity_poly.pdbx_strand_id
1 'polypeptide(L)'
;MQNFAVLVEIIFKLCYYNNVIIKNLTLKDYRSHEDKYFEFDPKFNVLLGKNAQGKTNILEAIFFAVIGKSFKTSKEKEVISWGKSTAYIKAEFQKKYRETKIELFFNENHKKTIKIDDIPIKKIG
;
A
#
# COMPACT_ATOMS: atom_id res chain seq x y z
N MET A 1 13.53 5.44 -13.03
CA MET A 1 12.60 5.70 -11.94
C MET A 1 11.40 6.48 -12.46
N GLN A 2 10.20 6.01 -12.18
CA GLN A 2 9.00 6.69 -12.64
C GLN A 2 8.79 8.01 -11.88
N ASN A 3 8.28 9.00 -12.59
CA ASN A 3 7.92 10.28 -12.04
C ASN A 3 6.75 10.09 -11.05
N PHE A 4 6.77 10.82 -9.94
CA PHE A 4 5.72 10.82 -8.93
C PHE A 4 4.34 11.07 -9.53
N ALA A 5 4.21 12.04 -10.44
CA ALA A 5 2.95 12.35 -11.09
C ALA A 5 2.41 11.17 -11.91
N VAL A 6 3.29 10.41 -12.57
CA VAL A 6 2.89 9.23 -13.34
C VAL A 6 2.37 8.15 -12.41
N LEU A 7 3.03 7.92 -11.27
CA LEU A 7 2.60 6.93 -10.29
C LEU A 7 1.22 7.27 -9.71
N VAL A 8 1.00 8.54 -9.36
CA VAL A 8 -0.29 9.01 -8.87
C VAL A 8 -1.38 8.77 -9.92
N GLU A 9 -1.09 9.09 -11.17
CA GLU A 9 -2.04 8.90 -12.27
C GLU A 9 -2.40 7.44 -12.45
N ILE A 10 -1.43 6.54 -12.42
CA ILE A 10 -1.67 5.09 -12.53
C ILE A 10 -2.58 4.61 -11.42
N ILE A 11 -2.32 4.99 -10.18
CA ILE A 11 -3.12 4.58 -9.03
C ILE A 11 -4.55 5.07 -9.16
N PHE A 12 -4.75 6.34 -9.52
CA PHE A 12 -6.08 6.90 -9.70
C PHE A 12 -6.85 6.20 -10.83
N LYS A 13 -6.18 5.90 -11.94
CA LYS A 13 -6.82 5.18 -13.04
C LYS A 13 -7.25 3.78 -12.62
N LEU A 14 -6.40 3.06 -11.88
CA LEU A 14 -6.74 1.72 -11.38
C LEU A 14 -7.97 1.79 -10.49
N CYS A 15 -8.01 2.74 -9.58
CA CYS A 15 -9.16 2.92 -8.68
C CYS A 15 -10.41 3.30 -9.48
N TYR A 16 -10.31 4.21 -10.41
CA TYR A 16 -11.42 4.67 -11.23
C TYR A 16 -12.05 3.53 -12.03
N TYR A 17 -11.22 2.77 -12.76
CA TYR A 17 -11.72 1.68 -13.60
C TYR A 17 -12.35 0.54 -12.80
N ASN A 18 -11.93 0.35 -11.57
CA ASN A 18 -12.46 -0.71 -10.72
C ASN A 18 -13.58 -0.23 -9.80
N ASN A 19 -13.99 1.03 -9.90
CA ASN A 19 -14.99 1.64 -9.02
C ASN A 19 -14.60 1.48 -7.55
N VAL A 20 -13.32 1.71 -7.23
CA VAL A 20 -12.76 1.52 -5.90
C VAL A 20 -12.22 2.84 -5.40
N ILE A 21 -12.56 3.19 -4.17
CA ILE A 21 -12.05 4.38 -3.51
C ILE A 21 -11.25 3.94 -2.29
N ILE A 22 -10.00 4.39 -2.20
CA ILE A 22 -9.21 4.12 -1.00
C ILE A 22 -9.70 5.03 0.13
N LYS A 23 -9.99 4.43 1.28
CA LYS A 23 -10.47 5.16 2.46
C LYS A 23 -9.35 5.49 3.43
N ASN A 24 -8.51 4.52 3.72
CA ASN A 24 -7.42 4.72 4.68
C ASN A 24 -6.29 3.74 4.42
N LEU A 25 -5.15 4.05 5.03
CA LEU A 25 -3.95 3.25 4.93
C LEU A 25 -3.26 3.25 6.29
N THR A 26 -2.91 2.06 6.78
CA THR A 26 -2.12 1.88 7.99
C THR A 26 -0.79 1.25 7.63
N LEU A 27 0.30 1.83 8.13
CA LEU A 27 1.65 1.31 7.92
C LEU A 27 2.32 1.08 9.27
N LYS A 28 2.94 -0.10 9.44
CA LYS A 28 3.73 -0.41 10.63
C LYS A 28 5.08 -0.97 10.20
N ASP A 29 6.14 -0.33 10.70
CA ASP A 29 7.52 -0.73 10.41
C ASP A 29 7.78 -0.93 8.91
N TYR A 30 7.15 -0.06 8.11
CA TYR A 30 7.22 -0.09 6.66
C TYR A 30 8.10 1.05 6.17
N ARG A 31 9.25 0.73 5.59
CA ARG A 31 10.24 1.70 5.12
C ARG A 31 10.57 2.73 6.21
N SER A 32 10.27 4.01 5.99
CA SER A 32 10.51 5.08 6.95
C SER A 32 9.34 5.32 7.92
N HIS A 33 8.28 4.52 7.80
CA HIS A 33 7.06 4.69 8.59
C HIS A 33 6.99 3.66 9.71
N GLU A 34 7.13 4.12 10.95
CA GLU A 34 7.09 3.23 12.11
C GLU A 34 5.65 2.83 12.45
N ASP A 35 4.77 3.83 12.56
CA ASP A 35 3.35 3.60 12.89
C ASP A 35 2.57 4.80 12.38
N LYS A 36 1.96 4.65 11.21
CA LYS A 36 1.25 5.74 10.54
C LYS A 36 -0.12 5.31 10.08
N TYR A 37 -1.06 6.24 10.21
CA TYR A 37 -2.41 6.08 9.71
C TYR A 37 -2.78 7.28 8.87
N PHE A 38 -3.30 7.02 7.68
CA PHE A 38 -3.70 8.05 6.74
C PHE A 38 -5.18 7.85 6.38
N GLU A 39 -5.98 8.91 6.46
CA GLU A 39 -7.32 8.92 5.91
C GLU A 39 -7.30 9.72 4.62
N PHE A 40 -8.03 9.24 3.63
CA PHE A 40 -8.07 9.87 2.32
C PHE A 40 -9.45 10.41 2.01
N ASP A 41 -9.47 11.58 1.36
CA ASP A 41 -10.69 12.14 0.83
C ASP A 41 -11.06 11.38 -0.44
N PRO A 42 -12.35 11.02 -0.65
CA PRO A 42 -12.73 10.27 -1.84
C PRO A 42 -12.58 11.02 -3.16
N LYS A 43 -12.49 12.34 -3.11
CA LYS A 43 -12.43 13.16 -4.32
C LYS A 43 -11.06 13.70 -4.63
N PHE A 44 -10.29 14.09 -3.61
CA PHE A 44 -9.02 14.78 -3.84
C PHE A 44 -8.09 14.60 -2.66
N ASN A 45 -6.85 14.19 -2.96
CA ASN A 45 -5.82 14.02 -1.96
C ASN A 45 -4.54 14.67 -2.42
N VAL A 46 -3.91 15.42 -1.54
CA VAL A 46 -2.62 16.06 -1.79
C VAL A 46 -1.60 15.52 -0.80
N LEU A 47 -0.52 14.97 -1.32
CA LEU A 47 0.60 14.53 -0.50
C LEU A 47 1.62 15.65 -0.45
N LEU A 48 1.63 16.37 0.67
CA LEU A 48 2.53 17.49 0.90
C LEU A 48 3.65 17.08 1.85
N GLY A 49 4.78 17.75 1.73
CA GLY A 49 5.90 17.57 2.63
C GLY A 49 7.23 17.67 1.91
N LYS A 50 8.29 17.86 2.70
CA LYS A 50 9.65 17.99 2.18
C LYS A 50 10.29 16.66 1.85
N ASN A 51 9.79 15.55 2.41
CA ASN A 51 10.38 14.23 2.23
C ASN A 51 9.71 13.50 1.07
N ALA A 52 10.29 13.65 -0.12
CA ALA A 52 9.80 12.98 -1.32
C ALA A 52 9.81 11.45 -1.17
N GLN A 53 10.77 10.91 -0.44
CA GLN A 53 10.90 9.47 -0.22
C GLN A 53 9.72 8.93 0.60
N GLY A 54 9.30 9.66 1.64
CA GLY A 54 8.14 9.26 2.43
C GLY A 54 6.86 9.22 1.62
N LYS A 55 6.67 10.19 0.73
CA LYS A 55 5.50 10.23 -0.18
C LYS A 55 5.52 9.07 -1.15
N THR A 56 6.66 8.78 -1.74
CA THR A 56 6.82 7.65 -2.66
C THR A 56 6.54 6.33 -1.94
N ASN A 57 6.94 6.21 -0.68
CA ASN A 57 6.69 5.02 0.13
C ASN A 57 5.19 4.82 0.39
N ILE A 58 4.44 5.90 0.59
CA ILE A 58 2.98 5.84 0.75
C ILE A 58 2.34 5.32 -0.55
N LEU A 59 2.76 5.83 -1.69
CA LEU A 59 2.26 5.38 -2.98
C LEU A 59 2.63 3.93 -3.27
N GLU A 60 3.84 3.52 -2.89
CA GLU A 60 4.25 2.13 -3.01
C GLU A 60 3.32 1.22 -2.20
N ALA A 61 3.00 1.61 -0.97
CA ALA A 61 2.13 0.83 -0.11
C ALA A 61 0.73 0.67 -0.70
N ILE A 62 0.17 1.74 -1.26
CA ILE A 62 -1.12 1.69 -1.93
C ILE A 62 -1.06 0.77 -3.15
N PHE A 63 0.00 0.91 -3.95
CA PHE A 63 0.23 0.06 -5.11
C PHE A 63 0.34 -1.40 -4.72
N PHE A 64 1.08 -1.69 -3.65
CA PHE A 64 1.18 -3.04 -3.09
C PHE A 64 -0.19 -3.62 -2.75
N ALA A 65 -1.04 -2.83 -2.10
CA ALA A 65 -2.37 -3.27 -1.71
C ALA A 65 -3.26 -3.58 -2.92
N VAL A 66 -3.11 -2.81 -4.00
CA VAL A 66 -3.94 -2.96 -5.20
C VAL A 66 -3.41 -4.05 -6.13
N ILE A 67 -2.11 -4.11 -6.33
CA ILE A 67 -1.47 -4.97 -7.33
C ILE A 67 -0.85 -6.23 -6.73
N GLY A 68 -0.45 -6.17 -5.46
CA GLY A 68 0.22 -7.29 -4.79
C GLY A 68 1.73 -7.30 -4.95
N LYS A 69 2.31 -6.26 -5.53
CA LYS A 69 3.74 -6.14 -5.77
C LYS A 69 4.20 -4.71 -5.55
N SER A 70 5.50 -4.54 -5.27
CA SER A 70 6.11 -3.22 -5.26
C SER A 70 6.48 -2.80 -6.68
N PHE A 71 6.36 -1.51 -6.97
CA PHE A 71 6.93 -0.96 -8.22
C PHE A 71 8.40 -0.59 -8.07
N LYS A 72 8.93 -0.61 -6.83
CA LYS A 72 10.32 -0.22 -6.54
C LYS A 72 11.28 -1.40 -6.50
N THR A 73 10.84 -2.56 -6.03
CA THR A 73 11.73 -3.69 -5.79
C THR A 73 11.01 -5.02 -5.97
N SER A 74 11.77 -6.03 -6.41
CA SER A 74 11.32 -7.41 -6.39
C SER A 74 11.69 -8.09 -5.07
N LYS A 75 12.56 -7.48 -4.27
CA LYS A 75 12.99 -8.01 -2.98
C LYS A 75 12.11 -7.43 -1.89
N GLU A 76 11.04 -8.14 -1.58
CA GLU A 76 9.99 -7.61 -0.70
C GLU A 76 10.46 -7.35 0.74
N LYS A 77 11.48 -8.05 1.20
CA LYS A 77 12.04 -7.77 2.54
C LYS A 77 12.64 -6.37 2.66
N GLU A 78 12.95 -5.71 1.54
CA GLU A 78 13.47 -4.35 1.56
C GLU A 78 12.47 -3.32 2.07
N VAL A 79 11.17 -3.64 2.08
CA VAL A 79 10.16 -2.72 2.60
C VAL A 79 10.12 -2.70 4.13
N ILE A 80 10.71 -3.70 4.78
CA ILE A 80 10.75 -3.77 6.24
C ILE A 80 11.71 -2.70 6.75
N SER A 81 11.25 -1.92 7.74
CA SER A 81 12.05 -0.87 8.33
C SER A 81 13.36 -1.40 8.88
N TRP A 82 14.40 -0.59 8.78
CA TRP A 82 15.72 -0.94 9.26
C TRP A 82 15.68 -1.37 10.74
N GLY A 83 16.27 -2.53 11.02
CA GLY A 83 16.32 -3.06 12.38
C GLY A 83 15.07 -3.80 12.82
N LYS A 84 14.09 -3.94 11.94
CA LYS A 84 12.88 -4.69 12.24
C LYS A 84 12.84 -5.99 11.45
N SER A 85 12.03 -6.93 11.91
CA SER A 85 11.91 -8.25 11.26
C SER A 85 10.60 -8.41 10.50
N THR A 86 9.64 -7.52 10.71
CA THR A 86 8.32 -7.57 10.07
C THR A 86 7.86 -6.18 9.66
N ALA A 87 6.93 -6.14 8.72
CA ALA A 87 6.26 -4.92 8.33
C ALA A 87 4.80 -5.25 8.01
N TYR A 88 3.95 -4.22 8.04
CA TYR A 88 2.51 -4.41 7.88
C TYR A 88 1.91 -3.26 7.09
N ILE A 89 1.08 -3.60 6.12
CA ILE A 89 0.25 -2.65 5.38
C ILE A 89 -1.20 -3.07 5.53
N LYS A 90 -2.06 -2.13 5.89
CA LYS A 90 -3.51 -2.33 5.82
C LYS A 90 -4.10 -1.20 5.00
N ALA A 91 -4.89 -1.53 4.00
CA ALA A 91 -5.62 -0.56 3.21
C ALA A 91 -7.09 -0.93 3.19
N GLU A 92 -7.96 0.05 3.43
CA GLU A 92 -9.40 -0.15 3.35
C GLU A 92 -9.93 0.61 2.15
N PHE A 93 -10.76 -0.07 1.37
CA PHE A 93 -11.32 0.44 0.13
C PHE A 93 -12.85 0.38 0.19
N GLN A 94 -13.48 1.35 -0.45
CA GLN A 94 -14.92 1.35 -0.66
C GLN A 94 -15.19 0.92 -2.10
N LYS A 95 -15.88 -0.19 -2.26
CA LYS A 95 -16.43 -0.63 -3.54
C LYS A 95 -17.90 -0.22 -3.61
N LYS A 96 -18.51 -0.36 -4.78
CA LYS A 96 -19.86 0.15 -5.04
C LYS A 96 -20.89 -0.18 -3.95
N TYR A 97 -20.86 -1.39 -3.41
CA TYR A 97 -21.84 -1.83 -2.41
C TYR A 97 -21.20 -2.40 -1.14
N ARG A 98 -19.88 -2.38 -1.02
CA ARG A 98 -19.23 -2.95 0.17
C ARG A 98 -17.86 -2.35 0.38
N GLU A 99 -17.38 -2.49 1.60
CA GLU A 99 -16.00 -2.17 1.96
C GLU A 99 -15.14 -3.43 1.86
N THR A 100 -13.87 -3.24 1.51
CA THR A 100 -12.89 -4.33 1.44
C THR A 100 -11.64 -3.90 2.17
N LYS A 101 -11.11 -4.78 2.99
CA LYS A 101 -9.86 -4.58 3.71
C LYS A 101 -8.80 -5.49 3.12
N ILE A 102 -7.66 -4.93 2.77
CA ILE A 102 -6.50 -5.68 2.28
C ILE A 102 -5.37 -5.49 3.27
N GLU A 103 -4.79 -6.59 3.72
CA GLU A 103 -3.67 -6.58 4.66
C GLU A 103 -2.50 -7.34 4.06
N LEU A 104 -1.30 -6.77 4.17
CA LEU A 104 -0.07 -7.43 3.76
C LEU A 104 0.85 -7.52 4.97
N PHE A 105 1.30 -8.74 5.24
CA PHE A 105 2.22 -9.03 6.34
C PHE A 105 3.55 -9.46 5.74
N PHE A 106 4.60 -8.71 6.03
CA PHE A 106 5.95 -8.99 5.55
C PHE A 106 6.79 -9.55 6.68
N ASN A 107 7.60 -10.54 6.37
CA ASN A 107 8.54 -11.15 7.31
C ASN A 107 9.85 -11.39 6.59
N GLU A 108 10.97 -11.09 7.23
CA GLU A 108 12.29 -11.20 6.59
C GLU A 108 12.67 -12.64 6.24
N ASN A 109 12.07 -13.63 6.91
CA ASN A 109 12.39 -15.04 6.73
C ASN A 109 11.34 -15.83 5.93
N HIS A 110 10.22 -15.20 5.58
CA HIS A 110 9.11 -15.88 4.92
C HIS A 110 8.55 -15.02 3.79
N LYS A 111 7.82 -15.66 2.88
CA LYS A 111 7.07 -14.93 1.87
C LYS A 111 5.96 -14.12 2.54
N LYS A 112 5.61 -13.00 1.92
CA LYS A 112 4.52 -12.18 2.45
C LYS A 112 3.21 -12.97 2.48
N THR A 113 2.38 -12.61 3.44
CA THR A 113 1.01 -13.11 3.55
C THR A 113 0.06 -11.97 3.20
N ILE A 114 -0.94 -12.24 2.37
CA ILE A 114 -1.96 -11.28 2.02
C ILE A 114 -3.30 -11.81 2.49
N LYS A 115 -4.07 -10.96 3.17
CA LYS A 115 -5.45 -11.26 3.56
C LYS A 115 -6.37 -10.26 2.91
N ILE A 116 -7.49 -10.74 2.40
CA ILE A 116 -8.59 -9.90 1.94
C ILE A 116 -9.79 -10.22 2.81
N ASP A 117 -10.28 -9.21 3.53
CA ASP A 117 -11.40 -9.35 4.48
C ASP A 117 -11.16 -10.51 5.45
N ASP A 118 -9.96 -10.55 6.03
CA ASP A 118 -9.49 -11.55 7.00
C ASP A 118 -9.27 -12.95 6.44
N ILE A 119 -9.40 -13.14 5.13
CA ILE A 119 -9.19 -14.43 4.49
C ILE A 119 -7.84 -14.45 3.80
N PRO A 120 -6.91 -15.34 4.21
CA PRO A 120 -5.61 -15.44 3.55
C PRO A 120 -5.73 -15.87 2.10
N ILE A 121 -4.93 -15.27 1.24
CA ILE A 121 -4.83 -15.65 -0.17
C ILE A 121 -3.60 -16.53 -0.32
N LYS A 122 -3.79 -17.74 -0.84
CA LYS A 122 -2.70 -18.71 -0.95
C LYS A 122 -1.71 -18.40 -2.05
N LYS A 123 -2.17 -17.80 -3.14
CA LYS A 123 -1.32 -17.53 -4.29
C LYS A 123 -1.84 -16.37 -5.08
N ILE A 124 -0.92 -15.46 -5.39
CA ILE A 124 -1.20 -14.37 -6.32
C ILE A 124 -0.64 -14.83 -7.66
N GLY A 125 -1.52 -15.00 -8.58
CA GLY A 125 -1.14 -15.44 -9.91
C GLY A 125 -0.22 -14.48 -10.64
#